data_cf6f066eb2d730c5cbe38fdb1b004547
#
_entry.id   cf6f066eb2d730c5cbe38fdb1b004547
#
_cell.length_a   1.000
_cell.length_b   1.000
_cell.length_c   1.000
_cell.angle_alpha   90.00
_cell.angle_beta   90.00
_cell.angle_gamma   90.00
#
_symmetry.space_group_name_H-M   'P 1'
#
loop_
_entity.id
_entity.type
_entity.pdbx_description
1 polymer ?
#
loop_
_entity_poly.entity_id
_entity_poly.type
_entity_poly.pdbx_seq_one_letter_code
_entity_poly.pdbx_strand_id
1 'polypeptide(L)'
;MQNVKIEKYDNSCEKEIMHIEKPMKIEDGIVLLTEKERTKFIKTCELLVRSSKEYKEFIKYFKTYYDIHSCAYFTNLNTDNLSKVKLEIHHEPFTLFDITNIVLNKHLMNDIPLNYFRIASEVTMLHYKHKVGLIPLSITVHQLYHLGKIFIPIQAVDNLGLIEFVKEYEDYIPEEQKDILVEKIKLSKEIEEQGSQDLSILGKKYTYLEIEGQTFPRLIEK
;
A
#
# COMPACT_ATOMS: atom_id res chain seq x y z
N MET A 1 31.17 8.09 22.71
CA MET A 1 29.69 8.12 22.99
C MET A 1 29.16 9.44 22.48
N GLN A 2 28.53 9.42 21.30
CA GLN A 2 27.90 10.64 20.74
C GLN A 2 26.49 10.70 21.27
N ASN A 3 26.16 11.82 21.93
CA ASN A 3 24.81 12.13 22.39
C ASN A 3 23.91 12.41 21.17
N VAL A 4 23.01 11.49 20.87
CA VAL A 4 21.93 11.70 19.90
C VAL A 4 20.91 12.64 20.57
N LYS A 5 20.83 13.87 20.08
CA LYS A 5 19.75 14.79 20.44
C LYS A 5 18.44 14.23 19.88
N ILE A 6 17.56 13.81 20.77
CA ILE A 6 16.17 13.51 20.43
C ILE A 6 15.49 14.86 20.18
N GLU A 7 15.22 15.19 18.92
CA GLU A 7 14.39 16.35 18.59
C GLU A 7 12.97 16.12 19.10
N LYS A 8 12.41 17.15 19.73
CA LYS A 8 11.05 17.10 20.28
C LYS A 8 10.04 16.82 19.17
N TYR A 9 9.30 15.74 19.32
CA TYR A 9 8.13 15.46 18.52
C TYR A 9 7.11 16.60 18.63
N ASP A 10 6.48 16.95 17.51
CA ASP A 10 5.35 17.88 17.50
C ASP A 10 4.15 17.23 18.24
N ASN A 11 3.81 17.78 19.40
CA ASN A 11 2.78 17.29 20.31
C ASN A 11 1.34 17.40 19.76
N SER A 12 1.12 17.86 18.54
CA SER A 12 -0.23 17.95 17.95
C SER A 12 -0.82 16.57 17.68
N CYS A 13 0.01 15.62 17.28
CA CYS A 13 -0.40 14.24 17.01
C CYS A 13 -0.60 13.43 18.31
N GLU A 14 0.19 13.70 19.35
CA GLU A 14 0.05 13.03 20.66
C GLU A 14 -1.29 13.35 21.35
N LYS A 15 -1.82 14.56 21.17
CA LYS A 15 -3.13 14.95 21.78
C LYS A 15 -4.31 14.20 21.17
N GLU A 16 -4.28 13.88 19.88
CA GLU A 16 -5.30 13.03 19.25
C GLU A 16 -5.13 11.56 19.62
N ILE A 17 -3.91 11.09 19.81
CA ILE A 17 -3.59 9.71 20.21
C ILE A 17 -3.94 9.45 21.66
N MET A 18 -3.69 10.39 22.58
CA MET A 18 -3.98 10.23 24.01
C MET A 18 -5.49 10.15 24.35
N HIS A 19 -6.39 10.59 23.46
CA HIS A 19 -7.83 10.38 23.62
C HIS A 19 -8.33 8.98 23.24
N ILE A 20 -7.46 8.11 22.75
CA ILE A 20 -7.80 6.77 22.23
C ILE A 20 -7.58 5.67 23.31
N GLU A 21 -6.96 6.00 24.43
CA GLU A 21 -6.69 5.06 25.54
C GLU A 21 -7.91 4.73 26.42
N LYS A 22 -9.09 4.54 25.83
CA LYS A 22 -10.09 3.72 26.51
C LYS A 22 -9.73 2.25 26.26
N PRO A 23 -9.49 1.45 27.35
CA PRO A 23 -9.27 0.03 27.16
C PRO A 23 -10.47 -0.55 26.40
N MET A 24 -10.21 -1.25 25.31
CA MET A 24 -11.26 -2.03 24.63
C MET A 24 -11.83 -2.99 25.65
N LYS A 25 -13.17 -3.03 25.77
CA LYS A 25 -13.82 -3.95 26.69
C LYS A 25 -13.50 -5.37 26.26
N ILE A 26 -12.89 -6.13 27.16
CA ILE A 26 -12.67 -7.56 27.00
C ILE A 26 -13.85 -8.23 27.72
N GLU A 27 -14.76 -8.82 26.97
CA GLU A 27 -15.76 -9.75 27.48
C GLU A 27 -15.28 -11.16 27.11
N ASP A 28 -15.08 -11.99 28.14
CA ASP A 28 -14.64 -13.40 28.04
C ASP A 28 -13.35 -13.65 27.22
N GLY A 29 -12.39 -12.72 27.31
CA GLY A 29 -11.10 -12.84 26.63
C GLY A 29 -11.14 -12.58 25.11
N ILE A 30 -12.31 -12.34 24.52
CA ILE A 30 -12.49 -12.03 23.11
C ILE A 30 -12.73 -10.53 22.95
N VAL A 31 -11.90 -9.87 22.17
CA VAL A 31 -12.09 -8.47 21.80
C VAL A 31 -13.09 -8.40 20.64
N LEU A 32 -14.36 -8.14 20.96
CA LEU A 32 -15.38 -7.88 19.95
C LEU A 32 -15.32 -6.41 19.55
N LEU A 33 -14.76 -6.12 18.38
CA LEU A 33 -14.83 -4.80 17.77
C LEU A 33 -16.11 -4.69 16.95
N THR A 34 -16.92 -3.69 17.25
CA THR A 34 -17.97 -3.29 16.30
C THR A 34 -17.31 -2.81 15.02
N GLU A 35 -18.03 -2.86 13.89
CA GLU A 35 -17.52 -2.41 12.59
C GLU A 35 -17.00 -0.96 12.64
N LYS A 36 -17.68 -0.11 13.39
CA LYS A 36 -17.25 1.28 13.59
C LYS A 36 -15.94 1.39 14.39
N GLU A 37 -15.81 0.61 15.44
CA GLU A 37 -14.58 0.59 16.26
C GLU A 37 -13.42 -0.01 15.48
N ARG A 38 -13.67 -1.08 14.73
CA ARG A 38 -12.71 -1.69 13.82
C ARG A 38 -12.19 -0.70 12.79
N THR A 39 -13.10 -0.02 12.08
CA THR A 39 -12.72 0.99 11.10
C THR A 39 -11.91 2.12 11.72
N LYS A 40 -12.31 2.60 12.91
CA LYS A 40 -11.57 3.64 13.63
C LYS A 40 -10.18 3.15 14.03
N PHE A 41 -10.07 1.92 14.52
CA PHE A 41 -8.80 1.31 14.90
C PHE A 41 -7.85 1.23 13.68
N ILE A 42 -8.33 0.69 12.55
CA ILE A 42 -7.54 0.59 11.32
C ILE A 42 -7.07 1.98 10.85
N LYS A 43 -7.95 2.97 10.78
CA LYS A 43 -7.60 4.33 10.37
C LYS A 43 -6.55 4.97 11.29
N THR A 44 -6.61 4.68 12.60
CA THR A 44 -5.58 5.14 13.54
C THR A 44 -4.24 4.50 13.25
N CYS A 45 -4.20 3.18 12.99
CA CYS A 45 -2.97 2.49 12.60
C CYS A 45 -2.41 3.03 11.28
N GLU A 46 -3.25 3.27 10.26
CA GLU A 46 -2.82 3.90 9.00
C GLU A 46 -2.19 5.27 9.23
N LEU A 47 -2.81 6.10 10.09
CA LEU A 47 -2.26 7.42 10.43
C LEU A 47 -0.88 7.28 11.08
N LEU A 48 -0.72 6.35 12.03
CA LEU A 48 0.56 6.07 12.67
C LEU A 48 1.61 5.63 11.64
N VAL A 49 1.27 4.70 10.74
CA VAL A 49 2.17 4.28 9.65
C VAL A 49 2.60 5.48 8.81
N ARG A 50 1.63 6.23 8.26
CA ARG A 50 1.91 7.36 7.34
C ARG A 50 2.68 8.51 7.99
N SER A 51 2.48 8.74 9.30
CA SER A 51 3.17 9.79 10.05
C SER A 51 4.54 9.37 10.55
N SER A 52 4.82 8.06 10.65
CA SER A 52 6.08 7.54 11.17
C SER A 52 7.27 7.97 10.33
N LYS A 53 8.41 8.12 10.99
CA LYS A 53 9.69 8.43 10.32
C LYS A 53 10.12 7.26 9.46
N GLU A 54 9.95 6.05 9.96
CA GLU A 54 10.33 4.80 9.32
C GLU A 54 9.61 4.63 7.97
N TYR A 55 8.30 4.86 7.93
CA TYR A 55 7.55 4.79 6.68
C TYR A 55 7.98 5.87 5.68
N LYS A 56 8.20 7.11 6.13
CA LYS A 56 8.70 8.19 5.26
C LYS A 56 10.10 7.88 4.70
N GLU A 57 10.98 7.31 5.53
CA GLU A 57 12.29 6.85 5.09
C GLU A 57 12.19 5.68 4.10
N PHE A 58 11.28 4.73 4.35
CA PHE A 58 10.98 3.67 3.40
C PHE A 58 10.54 4.22 2.04
N ILE A 59 9.58 5.14 2.00
CA ILE A 59 9.11 5.75 0.73
C ILE A 59 10.24 6.48 0.00
N LYS A 60 11.11 7.17 0.73
CA LYS A 60 12.29 7.81 0.14
C LYS A 60 13.27 6.77 -0.41
N TYR A 61 13.56 5.72 0.37
CA TYR A 61 14.40 4.61 -0.05
C TYR A 61 13.83 3.96 -1.32
N PHE A 62 12.56 3.60 -1.31
CA PHE A 62 11.87 2.97 -2.44
C PHE A 62 12.01 3.80 -3.71
N LYS A 63 11.73 5.10 -3.64
CA LYS A 63 11.87 6.01 -4.78
C LYS A 63 13.31 6.11 -5.28
N THR A 64 14.30 6.12 -4.39
CA THR A 64 15.71 6.25 -4.75
C THR A 64 16.26 4.93 -5.30
N TYR A 65 15.92 3.79 -4.67
CA TYR A 65 16.41 2.46 -5.07
C TYR A 65 15.93 2.07 -6.47
N TYR A 66 14.66 2.33 -6.77
CA TYR A 66 14.06 2.05 -8.08
C TYR A 66 14.19 3.19 -9.10
N ASP A 67 14.94 4.25 -8.76
CA ASP A 67 15.11 5.43 -9.63
C ASP A 67 13.79 5.99 -10.18
N ILE A 68 12.81 6.16 -9.27
CA ILE A 68 11.44 6.51 -9.64
C ILE A 68 11.33 7.99 -9.95
N HIS A 69 11.33 8.33 -11.23
CA HIS A 69 11.18 9.67 -11.75
C HIS A 69 9.91 9.88 -12.57
N SER A 70 9.20 8.82 -12.95
CA SER A 70 8.01 8.89 -13.79
C SER A 70 6.82 8.12 -13.22
N CYS A 71 5.63 8.53 -13.66
CA CYS A 71 4.41 7.78 -13.43
C CYS A 71 4.49 6.45 -14.19
N ALA A 72 4.19 5.33 -13.53
CA ALA A 72 4.19 4.01 -14.16
C ALA A 72 3.18 3.90 -15.32
N TYR A 73 2.11 4.69 -15.28
CA TYR A 73 1.08 4.72 -16.31
C TYR A 73 1.40 5.65 -17.48
N PHE A 74 1.98 6.81 -17.17
CA PHE A 74 2.35 7.83 -18.16
C PHE A 74 3.82 8.20 -17.97
N THR A 75 4.70 7.51 -18.67
CA THR A 75 6.16 7.71 -18.53
C THR A 75 6.64 9.10 -18.94
N ASN A 76 5.87 9.81 -19.77
CA ASN A 76 6.11 11.21 -20.11
C ASN A 76 5.77 12.18 -18.94
N LEU A 77 5.01 11.74 -17.93
CA LEU A 77 4.84 12.49 -16.67
C LEU A 77 6.03 12.20 -15.76
N ASN A 78 7.13 12.88 -16.03
CA ASN A 78 8.41 12.71 -15.39
C ASN A 78 8.76 13.96 -14.56
N THR A 79 9.29 13.74 -13.35
CA THR A 79 9.69 14.80 -12.42
C THR A 79 10.90 15.59 -12.90
N ASP A 80 11.74 15.01 -13.76
CA ASP A 80 12.96 15.65 -14.28
C ASP A 80 12.64 16.73 -15.34
N ASN A 81 11.62 16.46 -16.16
CA ASN A 81 11.21 17.36 -17.23
C ASN A 81 10.08 18.31 -16.84
N LEU A 82 9.30 17.94 -15.83
CA LEU A 82 8.10 18.66 -15.41
C LEU A 82 8.10 18.87 -13.88
N SER A 83 8.68 19.97 -13.44
CA SER A 83 8.85 20.31 -12.02
C SER A 83 7.55 20.31 -11.17
N LYS A 84 6.38 20.31 -11.83
CA LYS A 84 5.07 20.28 -11.17
C LYS A 84 4.50 18.88 -11.01
N VAL A 85 5.12 17.85 -11.61
CA VAL A 85 4.64 16.46 -11.48
C VAL A 85 4.97 15.98 -10.07
N LYS A 86 3.95 15.55 -9.35
CA LYS A 86 4.10 14.87 -8.06
C LYS A 86 3.74 13.41 -8.24
N LEU A 87 4.63 12.54 -7.80
CA LEU A 87 4.44 11.09 -7.79
C LEU A 87 4.08 10.62 -6.38
N GLU A 88 3.00 9.87 -6.30
CA GLU A 88 2.55 9.17 -5.10
C GLU A 88 2.82 7.67 -5.27
N ILE A 89 3.20 7.00 -4.19
CA ILE A 89 3.31 5.55 -4.18
C ILE A 89 1.95 4.99 -3.76
N HIS A 90 1.33 4.28 -4.68
CA HIS A 90 0.04 3.65 -4.50
C HIS A 90 0.22 2.19 -4.08
N HIS A 91 -0.65 1.72 -3.18
CA HIS A 91 -0.68 0.31 -2.76
C HIS A 91 -1.65 -0.46 -3.64
N GLU A 92 -1.20 -1.61 -4.17
CA GLU A 92 -1.96 -2.49 -5.06
C GLU A 92 -1.47 -3.94 -4.86
N PRO A 93 -2.29 -4.98 -4.82
CA PRO A 93 -3.75 -5.01 -4.93
C PRO A 93 -4.50 -4.65 -3.64
N PHE A 94 -3.82 -4.65 -2.51
CA PHE A 94 -4.35 -4.30 -1.20
C PHE A 94 -4.00 -2.87 -0.84
N THR A 95 -4.98 -2.07 -0.47
CA THR A 95 -4.74 -0.72 0.07
C THR A 95 -4.03 -0.80 1.43
N LEU A 96 -3.49 0.31 1.91
CA LEU A 96 -2.92 0.35 3.27
C LEU A 96 -3.97 -0.01 4.34
N PHE A 97 -5.25 0.36 4.11
CA PHE A 97 -6.37 -0.04 4.95
C PHE A 97 -6.52 -1.57 4.97
N ASP A 98 -6.50 -2.21 3.80
CA ASP A 98 -6.65 -3.66 3.67
C ASP A 98 -5.50 -4.40 4.34
N ILE A 99 -4.25 -3.97 4.11
CA ILE A 99 -3.06 -4.54 4.74
C ILE A 99 -3.17 -4.44 6.27
N THR A 100 -3.59 -3.28 6.78
CA THR A 100 -3.76 -3.06 8.21
C THR A 100 -4.88 -3.94 8.78
N ASN A 101 -5.98 -4.12 8.02
CA ASN A 101 -7.08 -4.99 8.38
C ASN A 101 -6.67 -6.46 8.46
N ILE A 102 -5.87 -6.91 7.51
CA ILE A 102 -5.33 -8.30 7.47
C ILE A 102 -4.41 -8.53 8.68
N VAL A 103 -3.52 -7.59 9.00
CA VAL A 103 -2.66 -7.68 10.18
C VAL A 103 -3.48 -7.65 11.47
N LEU A 104 -4.55 -6.84 11.53
CA LEU A 104 -5.47 -6.82 12.66
C LEU A 104 -6.17 -8.19 12.83
N ASN A 105 -6.65 -8.81 11.74
CA ASN A 105 -7.23 -10.16 11.77
C ASN A 105 -6.26 -11.18 12.35
N LYS A 106 -5.00 -11.15 11.90
CA LYS A 106 -3.95 -12.03 12.43
C LYS A 106 -3.81 -11.88 13.94
N HIS A 107 -3.80 -10.66 14.44
CA HIS A 107 -3.71 -10.42 15.89
C HIS A 107 -4.95 -10.95 16.64
N LEU A 108 -6.15 -10.70 16.11
CA LEU A 108 -7.41 -11.17 16.71
C LEU A 108 -7.49 -12.70 16.72
N MET A 109 -7.18 -13.35 15.61
CA MET A 109 -7.31 -14.81 15.48
C MET A 109 -6.23 -15.58 16.25
N ASN A 110 -5.13 -14.94 16.62
CA ASN A 110 -4.04 -15.54 17.40
C ASN A 110 -3.99 -15.03 18.84
N ASP A 111 -5.05 -14.39 19.34
CA ASP A 111 -5.13 -13.84 20.70
C ASP A 111 -3.97 -12.91 21.06
N ILE A 112 -3.40 -12.23 20.08
CA ILE A 112 -2.33 -11.26 20.30
C ILE A 112 -2.95 -9.95 20.81
N PRO A 113 -2.50 -9.42 21.96
CA PRO A 113 -3.07 -8.19 22.52
C PRO A 113 -3.03 -7.04 21.51
N LEU A 114 -4.18 -6.42 21.28
CA LEU A 114 -4.32 -5.31 20.34
C LEU A 114 -3.59 -4.07 20.85
N ASN A 115 -2.73 -3.54 20.00
CA ASN A 115 -2.00 -2.32 20.25
C ASN A 115 -1.73 -1.62 18.90
N TYR A 116 -2.12 -0.34 18.80
CA TYR A 116 -1.97 0.46 17.58
C TYR A 116 -0.52 0.49 17.07
N PHE A 117 0.44 0.69 17.98
CA PHE A 117 1.86 0.78 17.60
C PHE A 117 2.42 -0.57 17.12
N ARG A 118 1.98 -1.68 17.73
CA ARG A 118 2.40 -3.02 17.32
C ARG A 118 1.91 -3.31 15.90
N ILE A 119 0.65 -3.05 15.61
CA ILE A 119 0.07 -3.26 14.27
C ILE A 119 0.72 -2.32 13.26
N ALA A 120 0.84 -1.02 13.58
CA ALA A 120 1.50 -0.06 12.70
C ALA A 120 2.97 -0.43 12.41
N SER A 121 3.71 -0.93 13.41
CA SER A 121 5.08 -1.42 13.25
C SER A 121 5.15 -2.65 12.36
N GLU A 122 4.24 -3.63 12.52
CA GLU A 122 4.18 -4.81 11.67
C GLU A 122 3.87 -4.43 10.22
N VAL A 123 2.88 -3.56 10.00
CA VAL A 123 2.55 -3.03 8.67
C VAL A 123 3.75 -2.31 8.05
N THR A 124 4.47 -1.46 8.81
CA THR A 124 5.69 -0.80 8.33
C THR A 124 6.77 -1.82 7.97
N MET A 125 6.95 -2.87 8.77
CA MET A 125 7.91 -3.92 8.49
C MET A 125 7.58 -4.71 7.21
N LEU A 126 6.29 -4.90 6.89
CA LEU A 126 5.87 -5.53 5.63
C LEU A 126 6.35 -4.73 4.41
N HIS A 127 6.37 -3.39 4.51
CA HIS A 127 6.94 -2.54 3.45
C HIS A 127 8.43 -2.78 3.27
N TYR A 128 9.21 -2.77 4.36
CA TYR A 128 10.65 -3.03 4.31
C TYR A 128 11.00 -4.45 3.81
N LYS A 129 10.10 -5.40 3.97
CA LYS A 129 10.23 -6.76 3.44
C LYS A 129 9.73 -6.89 2.00
N HIS A 130 9.32 -5.80 1.36
CA HIS A 130 8.71 -5.80 0.03
C HIS A 130 7.52 -6.76 -0.11
N LYS A 131 6.78 -7.00 0.99
CA LYS A 131 5.60 -7.89 1.02
C LYS A 131 4.30 -7.20 0.63
N VAL A 132 4.34 -5.88 0.41
CA VAL A 132 3.20 -5.09 -0.05
C VAL A 132 3.45 -4.63 -1.48
N GLY A 133 2.43 -4.72 -2.33
CA GLY A 133 2.53 -4.27 -3.70
C GLY A 133 2.50 -2.74 -3.79
N LEU A 134 3.43 -2.15 -4.54
CA LEU A 134 3.60 -0.70 -4.66
C LEU A 134 3.77 -0.30 -6.13
N ILE A 135 3.20 0.83 -6.50
CA ILE A 135 3.34 1.39 -7.85
C ILE A 135 3.40 2.93 -7.81
N PRO A 136 4.34 3.58 -8.54
CA PRO A 136 4.41 5.03 -8.62
C PRO A 136 3.36 5.58 -9.60
N LEU A 137 2.49 6.44 -9.12
CA LEU A 137 1.45 7.09 -9.92
C LEU A 137 1.52 8.61 -9.80
N SER A 138 1.19 9.32 -10.89
CA SER A 138 0.88 10.74 -10.76
C SER A 138 -0.43 10.93 -10.01
N ILE A 139 -0.62 12.08 -9.36
CA ILE A 139 -1.85 12.38 -8.61
C ILE A 139 -3.09 12.16 -9.46
N THR A 140 -3.07 12.59 -10.73
CA THR A 140 -4.21 12.42 -11.64
C THR A 140 -4.52 10.95 -11.91
N VAL A 141 -3.50 10.14 -12.18
CA VAL A 141 -3.68 8.69 -12.41
C VAL A 141 -4.19 8.01 -11.15
N HIS A 142 -3.63 8.37 -10.00
CA HIS A 142 -4.07 7.86 -8.70
C HIS A 142 -5.56 8.16 -8.45
N GLN A 143 -6.01 9.40 -8.74
CA GLN A 143 -7.42 9.78 -8.65
C GLN A 143 -8.32 9.00 -9.63
N LEU A 144 -7.87 8.83 -10.89
CA LEU A 144 -8.61 8.06 -11.89
C LEU A 144 -8.76 6.59 -11.49
N TYR A 145 -7.74 6.01 -10.88
CA TYR A 145 -7.80 4.66 -10.33
C TYR A 145 -8.88 4.56 -9.24
N HIS A 146 -8.87 5.45 -8.25
CA HIS A 146 -9.88 5.45 -7.19
C HIS A 146 -11.31 5.73 -7.68
N LEU A 147 -11.45 6.38 -8.82
CA LEU A 147 -12.74 6.56 -9.50
C LEU A 147 -13.14 5.34 -10.37
N GLY A 148 -12.37 4.26 -10.38
CA GLY A 148 -12.61 3.08 -11.21
C GLY A 148 -12.51 3.35 -12.72
N LYS A 149 -11.78 4.41 -13.12
CA LYS A 149 -11.61 4.79 -14.53
C LYS A 149 -10.42 4.13 -15.21
N ILE A 150 -9.52 3.56 -14.44
CA ILE A 150 -8.36 2.83 -14.93
C ILE A 150 -8.16 1.58 -14.08
N PHE A 151 -7.55 0.57 -14.69
CA PHE A 151 -7.17 -0.67 -14.05
C PHE A 151 -5.65 -0.74 -13.95
N ILE A 152 -5.12 -1.22 -12.83
CA ILE A 152 -3.70 -1.46 -12.62
C ILE A 152 -3.48 -2.97 -12.59
N PRO A 153 -2.78 -3.54 -13.61
CA PRO A 153 -2.50 -4.96 -13.61
C PRO A 153 -1.45 -5.30 -12.54
N ILE A 154 -1.55 -6.51 -11.98
CA ILE A 154 -0.66 -6.96 -10.90
C ILE A 154 0.81 -6.99 -11.36
N GLN A 155 1.06 -7.28 -12.63
CA GLN A 155 2.40 -7.29 -13.21
C GLN A 155 3.07 -5.91 -13.19
N ALA A 156 2.28 -4.84 -13.11
CA ALA A 156 2.78 -3.46 -13.06
C ALA A 156 3.22 -3.00 -11.67
N VAL A 157 2.97 -3.82 -10.68
CA VAL A 157 3.19 -3.51 -9.27
C VAL A 157 4.51 -4.13 -8.82
N ASP A 158 5.25 -3.46 -7.94
CA ASP A 158 6.33 -4.13 -7.18
C ASP A 158 5.69 -5.25 -6.35
N ASN A 159 5.85 -6.47 -6.81
CA ASN A 159 5.17 -7.64 -6.26
C ASN A 159 6.12 -8.72 -5.73
N LEU A 160 7.41 -8.39 -5.55
CA LEU A 160 8.44 -9.36 -5.18
C LEU A 160 8.05 -10.25 -4.00
N GLY A 161 7.50 -9.65 -2.95
CA GLY A 161 7.05 -10.38 -1.77
C GLY A 161 5.54 -10.52 -1.64
N LEU A 162 4.75 -10.06 -2.61
CA LEU A 162 3.28 -10.11 -2.54
C LEU A 162 2.76 -11.55 -2.45
N ILE A 163 3.33 -12.47 -3.22
CA ILE A 163 2.95 -13.89 -3.20
C ILE A 163 3.24 -14.50 -1.82
N GLU A 164 4.38 -14.13 -1.22
CA GLU A 164 4.74 -14.57 0.12
C GLU A 164 3.80 -13.98 1.17
N PHE A 165 3.42 -12.69 1.02
CA PHE A 165 2.42 -12.06 1.89
C PHE A 165 1.09 -12.79 1.82
N VAL A 166 0.58 -13.05 0.62
CA VAL A 166 -0.70 -13.76 0.44
C VAL A 166 -0.66 -15.14 1.08
N LYS A 167 0.42 -15.91 0.90
CA LYS A 167 0.60 -17.23 1.51
C LYS A 167 0.69 -17.18 3.04
N GLU A 168 1.44 -16.19 3.58
CA GLU A 168 1.65 -16.05 5.03
C GLU A 168 0.41 -15.55 5.76
N TYR A 169 -0.42 -14.76 5.07
CA TYR A 169 -1.60 -14.12 5.65
C TYR A 169 -2.92 -14.66 5.11
N GLU A 170 -2.92 -15.79 4.36
CA GLU A 170 -4.08 -16.36 3.67
C GLU A 170 -5.30 -16.49 4.57
N ASP A 171 -5.10 -17.02 5.79
CA ASP A 171 -6.18 -17.24 6.76
C ASP A 171 -6.77 -15.93 7.34
N TYR A 172 -6.05 -14.84 7.20
CA TYR A 172 -6.40 -13.53 7.77
C TYR A 172 -6.96 -12.57 6.73
N ILE A 173 -6.87 -12.91 5.43
CA ILE A 173 -7.44 -12.11 4.35
C ILE A 173 -8.95 -12.34 4.30
N PRO A 174 -9.79 -11.29 4.43
CA PRO A 174 -11.23 -11.40 4.26
C PRO A 174 -11.61 -11.98 2.89
N GLU A 175 -12.67 -12.78 2.82
CA GLU A 175 -13.12 -13.43 1.57
C GLU A 175 -13.39 -12.42 0.46
N GLU A 176 -14.03 -11.28 0.78
CA GLU A 176 -14.25 -10.21 -0.21
C GLU A 176 -12.94 -9.72 -0.84
N GLN A 177 -11.86 -9.62 -0.06
CA GLN A 177 -10.55 -9.19 -0.56
C GLN A 177 -9.84 -10.30 -1.36
N LYS A 178 -10.09 -11.59 -1.02
CA LYS A 178 -9.62 -12.72 -1.83
C LYS A 178 -10.30 -12.72 -3.19
N ASP A 179 -11.60 -12.51 -3.24
CA ASP A 179 -12.37 -12.43 -4.48
C ASP A 179 -11.87 -11.29 -5.39
N ILE A 180 -11.65 -10.11 -4.82
CA ILE A 180 -11.07 -8.97 -5.54
C ILE A 180 -9.67 -9.31 -6.08
N LEU A 181 -8.83 -9.97 -5.29
CA LEU A 181 -7.49 -10.38 -5.72
C LEU A 181 -7.56 -11.39 -6.87
N VAL A 182 -8.44 -12.38 -6.77
CA VAL A 182 -8.64 -13.39 -7.83
C VAL A 182 -9.10 -12.74 -9.13
N GLU A 183 -10.06 -11.83 -9.05
CA GLU A 183 -10.53 -11.07 -10.21
C GLU A 183 -9.42 -10.23 -10.84
N LYS A 184 -8.63 -9.53 -10.03
CA LYS A 184 -7.48 -8.76 -10.50
C LYS A 184 -6.43 -9.63 -11.18
N ILE A 185 -6.13 -10.80 -10.63
CA ILE A 185 -5.19 -11.75 -11.24
C ILE A 185 -5.72 -12.22 -12.60
N LYS A 186 -7.02 -12.55 -12.68
CA LYS A 186 -7.67 -12.99 -13.92
C LYS A 186 -7.59 -11.92 -15.00
N LEU A 187 -8.05 -10.71 -14.70
CA LEU A 187 -7.98 -9.57 -15.61
C LEU A 187 -6.54 -9.25 -16.04
N SER A 188 -5.58 -9.33 -15.12
CA SER A 188 -4.18 -9.08 -15.43
C SER A 188 -3.62 -10.11 -16.42
N LYS A 189 -4.01 -11.39 -16.30
CA LYS A 189 -3.63 -12.45 -17.26
C LYS A 189 -4.27 -12.23 -18.63
N GLU A 190 -5.57 -11.91 -18.67
CA GLU A 190 -6.27 -11.61 -19.92
C GLU A 190 -5.60 -10.45 -20.66
N ILE A 191 -5.15 -9.45 -19.92
CA ILE A 191 -4.42 -8.32 -20.43
C ILE A 191 -3.06 -8.75 -20.99
N GLU A 192 -2.31 -9.57 -20.29
CA GLU A 192 -1.00 -10.09 -20.73
C GLU A 192 -1.12 -10.91 -22.01
N GLU A 193 -2.13 -11.78 -22.12
CA GLU A 193 -2.37 -12.63 -23.28
C GLU A 193 -2.75 -11.85 -24.53
N GLN A 194 -3.37 -10.69 -24.38
CA GLN A 194 -3.74 -9.82 -25.51
C GLN A 194 -2.56 -9.06 -26.14
N GLY A 195 -1.37 -9.16 -25.55
CA GLY A 195 -0.17 -8.47 -26.03
C GLY A 195 -0.19 -6.98 -25.72
N SER A 196 0.26 -6.11 -26.62
CA SER A 196 0.29 -4.66 -26.37
C SER A 196 -1.13 -4.15 -26.05
N GLN A 197 -1.30 -3.58 -24.86
CA GLN A 197 -2.60 -3.44 -24.25
C GLN A 197 -3.16 -2.04 -24.35
N ASP A 198 -4.42 -2.02 -24.72
CA ASP A 198 -5.26 -0.87 -24.49
C ASP A 198 -5.85 -0.97 -23.06
N LEU A 199 -5.08 -0.53 -22.08
CA LEU A 199 -5.55 -0.53 -20.67
C LEU A 199 -6.51 0.59 -20.38
N SER A 200 -6.84 1.36 -21.34
CA SER A 200 -7.50 2.57 -20.96
C SER A 200 -8.77 2.78 -21.72
N ILE A 201 -9.74 3.20 -20.97
CA ILE A 201 -10.78 4.12 -21.39
C ILE A 201 -10.24 5.26 -22.30
N LEU A 202 -8.94 5.52 -22.27
CA LEU A 202 -8.27 6.56 -23.06
C LEU A 202 -7.66 6.03 -24.36
N GLY A 203 -7.83 4.74 -24.72
CA GLY A 203 -7.35 4.13 -25.96
C GLY A 203 -5.82 4.16 -26.13
N LYS A 204 -5.07 4.20 -25.03
CA LYS A 204 -3.61 4.25 -25.07
C LYS A 204 -3.02 2.87 -24.85
N LYS A 205 -2.10 2.50 -25.70
CA LYS A 205 -1.34 1.24 -25.59
C LYS A 205 -0.12 1.43 -24.72
N TYR A 206 0.24 0.41 -23.94
CA TYR A 206 1.50 0.38 -23.22
C TYR A 206 2.14 -1.01 -23.30
N THR A 207 3.41 -1.04 -23.07
CA THR A 207 4.20 -2.25 -22.90
C THR A 207 4.76 -2.28 -21.48
N TYR A 208 5.43 -3.36 -21.14
CA TYR A 208 6.11 -3.49 -19.88
C TYR A 208 7.57 -3.12 -20.02
N LEU A 209 8.10 -2.41 -19.05
CA LEU A 209 9.52 -2.15 -18.91
C LEU A 209 10.03 -3.02 -17.75
N GLU A 210 11.03 -3.83 -18.02
CA GLU A 210 11.73 -4.58 -16.98
C GLU A 210 12.89 -3.73 -16.46
N ILE A 211 12.86 -3.45 -15.15
CA ILE A 211 13.92 -2.74 -14.45
C ILE A 211 14.33 -3.61 -13.26
N GLU A 212 15.56 -4.09 -13.24
CA GLU A 212 16.12 -4.93 -12.18
C GLU A 212 15.24 -6.15 -11.82
N GLY A 213 14.66 -6.78 -12.84
CA GLY A 213 13.78 -7.94 -12.68
C GLY A 213 12.33 -7.60 -12.28
N GLN A 214 11.97 -6.33 -12.28
CA GLN A 214 10.60 -5.86 -12.05
C GLN A 214 9.99 -5.32 -13.32
N THR A 215 8.70 -5.60 -13.49
CA THR A 215 7.94 -5.23 -14.67
C THR A 215 7.03 -4.04 -14.39
N PHE A 216 7.25 -2.93 -15.08
CA PHE A 216 6.43 -1.72 -14.99
C PHE A 216 5.68 -1.48 -16.30
N PRO A 217 4.41 -1.06 -16.27
CA PRO A 217 3.71 -0.67 -17.49
C PRO A 217 4.33 0.61 -18.04
N ARG A 218 4.64 0.61 -19.32
CA ARG A 218 5.17 1.76 -20.04
C ARG A 218 4.25 2.10 -21.19
N LEU A 219 3.86 3.38 -21.30
CA LEU A 219 3.10 3.85 -22.45
C LEU A 219 3.91 3.67 -23.72
N ILE A 220 3.31 3.04 -24.73
CA ILE A 220 3.88 3.00 -26.09
C ILE A 220 3.54 4.33 -26.76
N GLU A 221 4.54 5.14 -27.03
CA GLU A 221 4.37 6.31 -27.90
C GLU A 221 3.98 5.82 -29.30
N LYS A 222 2.97 6.47 -29.87
CA LYS A 222 2.54 6.21 -31.26
C LYS A 222 3.50 6.85 -32.25
#